data_b008450b38aba049802e3db2139f8a8b
#
_entry.id   b008450b38aba049802e3db2139f8a8b
#
_cell.length_a   1.000
_cell.length_b   1.000
_cell.length_c   1.000
_cell.angle_alpha   90.00
_cell.angle_beta   90.00
_cell.angle_gamma   90.00
#
_symmetry.space_group_name_H-M   'P 1'
#
loop_
_entity.id
_entity.type
_entity.pdbx_description
1 polymer ?
#
loop_
_entity_poly.entity_id
_entity_poly.type
_entity_poly.pdbx_seq_one_letter_code
_entity_poly.pdbx_strand_id
1 'polypeptide(L)'
;KSILRKSKTIAMIGVSSEKKGEDRKNLKRKPANVVMKYMQNFGYKVIPINPFAVGEIVNGEPMIESLDKLKEEIDIVDVFRPSKEAPSIAKEAVEKKSKVLWLQYGIYNEEAEKIADQANIKFISNKCIKQEYQRIFLKSNPVFPVLKN
;
A
#
# COMPACT_ATOMS: atom_id res chain seq x y z
N LYS A 1 5.88 14.00 -0.82
CA LYS A 1 5.49 14.50 -2.12
C LYS A 1 6.30 13.89 -3.25
N SER A 2 7.61 13.99 -3.14
CA SER A 2 8.45 13.40 -4.18
C SER A 2 8.35 11.88 -4.20
N ILE A 3 8.01 11.26 -3.07
CA ILE A 3 7.86 9.82 -3.01
C ILE A 3 6.81 9.36 -4.01
N LEU A 4 5.62 9.93 -3.97
CA LEU A 4 4.54 9.50 -4.86
C LEU A 4 4.83 9.88 -6.30
N ARG A 5 5.50 10.99 -6.52
CA ARG A 5 5.82 11.42 -7.87
C ARG A 5 6.84 10.50 -8.53
N LYS A 6 7.79 9.99 -7.76
CA LYS A 6 8.87 9.19 -8.30
C LYS A 6 8.60 7.69 -8.31
N SER A 7 7.61 7.25 -7.55
CA SER A 7 7.32 5.83 -7.41
C SER A 7 6.45 5.34 -8.54
N LYS A 8 6.64 4.08 -8.92
CA LYS A 8 5.86 3.44 -9.97
C LYS A 8 5.22 2.14 -9.50
N THR A 9 5.90 1.39 -8.66
CA THR A 9 5.45 0.06 -8.26
C THR A 9 5.21 0.01 -6.76
N ILE A 10 4.01 -0.41 -6.40
CA ILE A 10 3.58 -0.53 -5.01
C ILE A 10 3.27 -2.00 -4.74
N ALA A 11 3.90 -2.57 -3.71
CA ALA A 11 3.49 -3.87 -3.21
C ALA A 11 2.56 -3.62 -2.04
N MET A 12 1.31 -4.06 -2.17
CA MET A 12 0.28 -3.76 -1.19
C MET A 12 -0.03 -5.00 -0.37
N ILE A 13 0.35 -4.99 0.90
CA ILE A 13 0.20 -6.13 1.78
C ILE A 13 -1.11 -6.04 2.53
N GLY A 14 -1.90 -7.11 2.46
CA GLY A 14 -3.19 -7.14 3.15
C GLY A 14 -4.37 -6.95 2.23
N VAL A 15 -4.18 -7.10 0.93
CA VAL A 15 -5.30 -7.07 -0.02
C VAL A 15 -6.17 -8.28 0.24
N SER A 16 -7.47 -8.07 0.30
CA SER A 16 -8.41 -9.14 0.65
C SER A 16 -8.82 -9.94 -0.56
N SER A 17 -9.16 -11.20 -0.29
CA SER A 17 -9.79 -12.04 -1.31
C SER A 17 -11.10 -11.41 -1.74
N GLU A 18 -11.41 -11.56 -3.03
CA GLU A 18 -12.67 -11.05 -3.56
C GLU A 18 -13.62 -12.18 -3.94
N LYS A 19 -13.40 -13.36 -3.38
CA LYS A 19 -14.30 -14.46 -3.64
C LYS A 19 -15.67 -14.15 -3.09
N LYS A 20 -16.68 -14.53 -3.86
CA LYS A 20 -18.06 -14.17 -3.54
C LYS A 20 -18.50 -14.62 -2.16
N GLY A 21 -18.20 -15.83 -1.79
CA GLY A 21 -18.73 -16.37 -0.55
C GLY A 21 -18.34 -15.60 0.68
N GLU A 22 -17.21 -14.97 0.63
CA GLU A 22 -16.72 -14.27 1.79
C GLU A 22 -17.28 -12.88 1.97
N ASP A 23 -17.83 -12.33 0.92
CA ASP A 23 -18.24 -10.94 0.97
C ASP A 23 -19.71 -10.75 1.29
N ARG A 24 -20.48 -11.81 1.21
CA ARG A 24 -21.92 -11.65 1.33
C ARG A 24 -22.34 -11.09 2.67
N LYS A 25 -21.75 -11.60 3.71
CA LYS A 25 -22.11 -11.16 5.04
C LYS A 25 -21.49 -9.84 5.39
N ASN A 26 -20.43 -9.54 4.75
CA ASN A 26 -19.66 -8.37 5.08
C ASN A 26 -19.64 -7.45 3.90
N LEU A 27 -20.69 -6.71 3.75
CA LEU A 27 -20.80 -5.77 2.63
C LEU A 27 -19.85 -4.61 2.77
N LYS A 28 -19.10 -4.60 3.85
CA LYS A 28 -18.19 -3.53 4.07
C LYS A 28 -17.11 -3.52 3.02
N ARG A 29 -16.68 -2.36 2.71
CA ARG A 29 -15.60 -2.20 1.77
C ARG A 29 -14.35 -2.86 2.31
N LYS A 30 -13.48 -3.20 1.41
CA LYS A 30 -12.18 -3.73 1.72
C LYS A 30 -11.18 -2.62 1.46
N PRO A 31 -10.69 -1.96 2.52
CA PRO A 31 -9.88 -0.74 2.32
C PRO A 31 -8.70 -0.92 1.38
N ALA A 32 -7.96 -2.02 1.52
CA ALA A 32 -6.81 -2.23 0.66
C ALA A 32 -7.23 -2.36 -0.80
N ASN A 33 -8.32 -3.07 -1.05
CA ASN A 33 -8.77 -3.29 -2.42
C ASN A 33 -9.23 -1.99 -3.07
N VAL A 34 -9.90 -1.14 -2.31
CA VAL A 34 -10.33 0.16 -2.79
C VAL A 34 -9.13 1.05 -3.12
N VAL A 35 -8.17 1.10 -2.23
CA VAL A 35 -6.97 1.91 -2.43
C VAL A 35 -6.16 1.37 -3.61
N MET A 36 -6.07 0.05 -3.74
CA MET A 36 -5.38 -0.56 -4.86
C MET A 36 -5.96 -0.07 -6.19
N LYS A 37 -7.27 -0.16 -6.33
CA LYS A 37 -7.93 0.26 -7.56
C LYS A 37 -7.68 1.73 -7.84
N TYR A 38 -7.79 2.55 -6.81
CA TYR A 38 -7.57 3.98 -6.94
C TYR A 38 -6.17 4.28 -7.47
N MET A 39 -5.15 3.66 -6.85
CA MET A 39 -3.77 3.93 -7.25
C MET A 39 -3.51 3.42 -8.67
N GLN A 40 -4.09 2.27 -9.02
CA GLN A 40 -3.97 1.77 -10.39
C GLN A 40 -4.54 2.76 -11.40
N ASN A 41 -5.66 3.38 -11.05
CA ASN A 41 -6.30 4.35 -11.96
C ASN A 41 -5.42 5.56 -12.21
N PHE A 42 -4.49 5.83 -11.32
CA PHE A 42 -3.57 6.95 -11.49
C PHE A 42 -2.18 6.52 -11.96
N GLY A 43 -2.09 5.30 -12.49
CA GLY A 43 -0.89 4.91 -13.22
C GLY A 43 0.11 4.07 -12.46
N TYR A 44 -0.17 3.72 -11.21
CA TYR A 44 0.77 2.88 -10.46
C TYR A 44 0.54 1.42 -10.77
N LYS A 45 1.62 0.66 -10.80
CA LYS A 45 1.49 -0.78 -10.79
C LYS A 45 1.37 -1.21 -9.34
N VAL A 46 0.26 -1.86 -9.00
CA VAL A 46 0.03 -2.29 -7.62
C VAL A 46 -0.04 -3.81 -7.60
N ILE A 47 0.84 -4.41 -6.82
CA ILE A 47 0.93 -5.86 -6.71
C ILE A 47 0.29 -6.28 -5.39
N PRO A 48 -0.79 -7.06 -5.43
CA PRO A 48 -1.47 -7.45 -4.18
C PRO A 48 -0.76 -8.62 -3.53
N ILE A 49 -0.61 -8.56 -2.20
CA ILE A 49 0.06 -9.60 -1.46
C ILE A 49 -0.83 -10.11 -0.34
N ASN A 50 -1.08 -11.41 -0.35
CA ASN A 50 -1.85 -12.08 0.70
C ASN A 50 -1.56 -13.58 0.60
N PRO A 51 -0.88 -14.16 1.60
CA PRO A 51 -0.51 -15.58 1.51
C PRO A 51 -1.71 -16.53 1.56
N PHE A 52 -2.88 -16.04 1.97
CA PHE A 52 -4.05 -16.89 2.09
C PHE A 52 -4.93 -16.86 0.84
N ALA A 53 -4.56 -16.11 -0.18
CA ALA A 53 -5.36 -16.00 -1.38
C ALA A 53 -4.50 -16.02 -2.64
N VAL A 54 -3.41 -16.75 -2.57
CA VAL A 54 -2.44 -16.81 -3.68
C VAL A 54 -3.10 -17.28 -4.94
N GLY A 55 -2.80 -16.63 -6.04
CA GLY A 55 -3.31 -17.01 -7.34
C GLY A 55 -4.63 -16.38 -7.74
N GLU A 56 -5.35 -15.78 -6.78
CA GLU A 56 -6.56 -15.04 -7.16
C GLU A 56 -6.17 -13.79 -7.95
N ILE A 57 -7.04 -13.41 -8.84
CA ILE A 57 -6.83 -12.19 -9.62
C ILE A 57 -7.64 -11.08 -8.98
N VAL A 58 -6.97 -10.02 -8.59
CA VAL A 58 -7.61 -8.86 -7.98
C VAL A 58 -7.27 -7.63 -8.82
N ASN A 59 -8.28 -6.99 -9.34
CA ASN A 59 -8.09 -5.80 -10.19
C ASN A 59 -7.06 -6.05 -11.29
N GLY A 60 -7.10 -7.24 -11.88
CA GLY A 60 -6.22 -7.59 -12.99
C GLY A 60 -4.84 -8.09 -12.60
N GLU A 61 -4.53 -8.16 -11.30
CA GLU A 61 -3.21 -8.59 -10.86
C GLU A 61 -3.31 -9.88 -10.06
N PRO A 62 -2.39 -10.83 -10.26
CA PRO A 62 -2.41 -12.04 -9.46
C PRO A 62 -1.94 -11.76 -8.04
N MET A 63 -2.65 -12.38 -7.10
CA MET A 63 -2.28 -12.26 -5.69
C MET A 63 -1.01 -13.06 -5.43
N ILE A 64 -0.04 -12.41 -4.81
CA ILE A 64 1.28 -13.00 -4.56
C ILE A 64 1.40 -13.35 -3.09
N GLU A 65 2.18 -14.37 -2.80
CA GLU A 65 2.31 -14.88 -1.45
C GLU A 65 3.06 -13.93 -0.53
N SER A 66 4.19 -13.41 -0.99
CA SER A 66 5.05 -12.57 -0.16
C SER A 66 5.99 -11.74 -1.03
N LEU A 67 6.63 -10.76 -0.40
CA LEU A 67 7.53 -9.86 -1.13
C LEU A 67 8.68 -10.58 -1.79
N ASP A 68 9.22 -11.60 -1.14
CA ASP A 68 10.39 -12.30 -1.68
C ASP A 68 10.09 -13.08 -2.95
N LYS A 69 8.81 -13.27 -3.27
CA LYS A 69 8.42 -13.95 -4.51
C LYS A 69 8.40 -13.01 -5.71
N LEU A 70 8.55 -11.72 -5.47
CA LEU A 70 8.51 -10.74 -6.56
C LEU A 70 9.88 -10.58 -7.19
N LYS A 71 9.88 -10.43 -8.52
CA LYS A 71 11.12 -10.19 -9.25
C LYS A 71 11.34 -8.73 -9.51
N GLU A 72 10.28 -7.94 -9.53
CA GLU A 72 10.37 -6.51 -9.80
C GLU A 72 10.97 -5.76 -8.63
N GLU A 73 11.51 -4.60 -8.94
CA GLU A 73 11.87 -3.65 -7.91
C GLU A 73 10.61 -3.02 -7.35
N ILE A 74 10.58 -2.83 -6.05
CA ILE A 74 9.41 -2.26 -5.38
C ILE A 74 9.79 -0.88 -4.84
N ASP A 75 9.02 0.13 -5.24
CA ASP A 75 9.24 1.47 -4.73
C ASP A 75 8.62 1.64 -3.36
N ILE A 76 7.37 1.21 -3.19
CA ILE A 76 6.65 1.37 -1.93
C ILE A 76 6.10 0.04 -1.49
N VAL A 77 6.35 -0.32 -0.23
CA VAL A 77 5.64 -1.42 0.43
C VAL A 77 4.56 -0.77 1.28
N ASP A 78 3.31 -0.94 0.87
CA ASP A 78 2.14 -0.30 1.49
C ASP A 78 1.41 -1.33 2.34
N VAL A 79 1.26 -1.06 3.64
CA VAL A 79 0.86 -2.07 4.61
C VAL A 79 -0.54 -1.82 5.16
N PHE A 80 -1.42 -2.80 4.97
CA PHE A 80 -2.77 -2.85 5.50
C PHE A 80 -2.91 -3.98 6.51
N ARG A 81 -1.90 -4.20 7.33
CA ARG A 81 -1.94 -5.26 8.35
C ARG A 81 -1.83 -4.64 9.73
N PRO A 82 -2.31 -5.34 10.77
CA PRO A 82 -2.23 -4.79 12.12
C PRO A 82 -0.82 -4.36 12.50
N SER A 83 -0.73 -3.35 13.34
CA SER A 83 0.56 -2.76 13.71
C SER A 83 1.55 -3.79 14.24
N LYS A 84 1.06 -4.82 14.92
CA LYS A 84 1.96 -5.83 15.50
C LYS A 84 2.71 -6.63 14.44
N GLU A 85 2.21 -6.65 13.21
CA GLU A 85 2.88 -7.37 12.12
C GLU A 85 3.92 -6.50 11.42
N ALA A 86 3.94 -5.22 11.71
CA ALA A 86 4.78 -4.29 10.95
C ALA A 86 6.28 -4.58 11.08
N PRO A 87 6.82 -4.99 12.24
CA PRO A 87 8.26 -5.27 12.27
C PRO A 87 8.69 -6.37 11.32
N SER A 88 7.90 -7.44 11.23
CA SER A 88 8.21 -8.53 10.33
C SER A 88 8.16 -8.05 8.88
N ILE A 89 7.15 -7.26 8.56
CA ILE A 89 7.01 -6.71 7.21
C ILE A 89 8.14 -5.74 6.89
N ALA A 90 8.57 -4.96 7.89
CA ALA A 90 9.68 -4.04 7.69
C ALA A 90 10.94 -4.80 7.31
N LYS A 91 11.19 -5.95 7.96
CA LYS A 91 12.36 -6.75 7.62
C LYS A 91 12.28 -7.26 6.20
N GLU A 92 11.11 -7.69 5.77
CA GLU A 92 10.93 -8.15 4.40
C GLU A 92 11.15 -7.01 3.41
N ALA A 93 10.68 -5.82 3.74
CA ALA A 93 10.86 -4.66 2.88
C ALA A 93 12.33 -4.32 2.73
N VAL A 94 13.09 -4.42 3.82
CA VAL A 94 14.52 -4.18 3.79
C VAL A 94 15.23 -5.20 2.91
N GLU A 95 14.87 -6.47 3.07
CA GLU A 95 15.48 -7.52 2.27
C GLU A 95 15.16 -7.35 0.79
N LYS A 96 13.98 -6.86 0.48
CA LYS A 96 13.58 -6.61 -0.90
C LYS A 96 14.22 -5.34 -1.45
N LYS A 97 14.85 -4.56 -0.60
CA LYS A 97 15.47 -3.29 -0.99
C LYS A 97 14.46 -2.30 -1.55
N SER A 98 13.26 -2.31 -0.97
CA SER A 98 12.24 -1.34 -1.32
C SER A 98 12.70 0.05 -0.87
N LYS A 99 12.13 1.07 -1.48
CA LYS A 99 12.58 2.44 -1.20
C LYS A 99 11.80 3.08 -0.06
N VAL A 100 10.56 2.67 0.13
CA VAL A 100 9.67 3.27 1.13
C VAL A 100 8.86 2.17 1.81
N LEU A 101 8.75 2.26 3.13
CA LEU A 101 7.81 1.46 3.90
C LEU A 101 6.69 2.39 4.33
N TRP A 102 5.48 2.06 3.93
CA TRP A 102 4.32 2.91 4.16
C TRP A 102 3.28 2.16 4.97
N LEU A 103 3.00 2.64 6.18
CA LEU A 103 1.96 2.06 7.03
C LEU A 103 0.71 2.92 6.90
N GLN A 104 -0.40 2.30 6.58
CA GLN A 104 -1.65 2.98 6.31
C GLN A 104 -2.22 3.65 7.55
N TYR A 105 -3.26 4.45 7.34
CA TYR A 105 -3.92 5.16 8.43
C TYR A 105 -4.27 4.20 9.56
N GLY A 106 -3.95 4.60 10.78
CA GLY A 106 -4.21 3.78 11.96
C GLY A 106 -3.12 2.78 12.29
N ILE A 107 -2.07 2.69 11.45
CA ILE A 107 -1.01 1.72 11.66
C ILE A 107 0.29 2.44 11.96
N TYR A 108 0.88 2.07 13.10
CA TYR A 108 2.18 2.60 13.48
C TYR A 108 2.90 1.57 14.33
N ASN A 109 4.22 1.50 14.19
CA ASN A 109 5.02 0.59 15.01
C ASN A 109 6.43 1.15 15.11
N GLU A 110 6.86 1.39 16.34
CA GLU A 110 8.16 1.99 16.58
C GLU A 110 9.31 1.10 16.13
N GLU A 111 9.18 -0.19 16.35
CA GLU A 111 10.22 -1.12 15.95
C GLU A 111 10.36 -1.15 14.43
N ALA A 112 9.23 -1.13 13.72
CA ALA A 112 9.26 -1.10 12.27
C ALA A 112 9.96 0.17 11.76
N GLU A 113 9.71 1.28 12.43
CA GLU A 113 10.35 2.53 12.07
C GLU A 113 11.87 2.43 12.22
N LYS A 114 12.32 1.84 13.33
CA LYS A 114 13.75 1.68 13.57
C LYS A 114 14.38 0.79 12.51
N ILE A 115 13.70 -0.30 12.16
CA ILE A 115 14.23 -1.21 11.14
C ILE A 115 14.40 -0.48 9.81
N ALA A 116 13.42 0.31 9.43
CA ALA A 116 13.49 1.07 8.19
C ALA A 116 14.59 2.12 8.24
N ASP A 117 14.69 2.84 9.36
CA ASP A 117 15.70 3.89 9.51
C ASP A 117 17.10 3.32 9.41
N GLN A 118 17.34 2.18 10.04
CA GLN A 118 18.68 1.58 10.04
C GLN A 118 19.09 1.13 8.65
N ALA A 119 18.11 0.85 7.79
CA ALA A 119 18.39 0.41 6.43
C ALA A 119 18.27 1.55 5.42
N ASN A 120 18.08 2.77 5.90
CA ASN A 120 17.95 3.96 5.05
C ASN A 120 16.75 3.88 4.12
N ILE A 121 15.68 3.22 4.57
CA ILE A 121 14.41 3.19 3.85
C ILE A 121 13.53 4.27 4.43
N LYS A 122 12.88 5.03 3.57
CA LYS A 122 11.96 6.06 4.04
C LYS A 122 10.77 5.41 4.70
N PHE A 123 10.30 6.03 5.78
CA PHE A 123 9.23 5.47 6.58
C PHE A 123 8.09 6.48 6.69
N ILE A 124 6.87 6.04 6.34
CA ILE A 124 5.66 6.84 6.50
C ILE A 124 4.68 5.98 7.25
N SER A 125 3.97 6.54 8.21
CA SER A 125 3.01 5.78 8.98
C SER A 125 1.76 6.58 9.26
N ASN A 126 0.69 5.87 9.53
CA ASN A 126 -0.58 6.46 9.93
C ASN A 126 -1.12 7.41 8.87
N LYS A 127 -0.95 7.06 7.61
CA LYS A 127 -1.45 7.87 6.49
C LYS A 127 -2.00 6.97 5.40
N CYS A 128 -3.14 7.34 4.84
CA CYS A 128 -3.70 6.60 3.71
C CYS A 128 -3.07 7.11 2.42
N ILE A 129 -2.44 6.21 1.68
CA ILE A 129 -1.74 6.60 0.47
C ILE A 129 -2.67 7.23 -0.57
N LYS A 130 -3.91 6.76 -0.64
CA LYS A 130 -4.92 7.35 -1.53
C LYS A 130 -5.18 8.80 -1.15
N GLN A 131 -5.38 9.06 0.14
CA GLN A 131 -5.66 10.41 0.62
C GLN A 131 -4.45 11.31 0.42
N GLU A 132 -3.25 10.79 0.61
CA GLU A 132 -2.06 11.59 0.36
C GLU A 132 -1.93 11.94 -1.10
N TYR A 133 -2.25 11.00 -1.98
CA TYR A 133 -2.25 11.29 -3.41
C TYR A 133 -3.24 12.41 -3.72
N GLN A 134 -4.44 12.31 -3.18
CA GLN A 134 -5.45 13.34 -3.40
C GLN A 134 -4.97 14.69 -2.90
N ARG A 135 -4.39 14.72 -1.72
CA ARG A 135 -3.93 15.97 -1.12
C ARG A 135 -2.84 16.63 -1.95
N ILE A 136 -1.90 15.82 -2.43
CA ILE A 136 -0.74 16.34 -3.13
C ILE A 136 -1.06 16.75 -4.57
N PHE A 137 -1.79 15.90 -5.27
CA PHE A 137 -1.95 16.08 -6.71
C PHE A 137 -3.30 16.64 -7.12
N LEU A 138 -4.35 16.37 -6.35
CA LEU A 138 -5.69 16.77 -6.76
C LEU A 138 -6.19 18.00 -6.03
N LYS A 139 -5.98 18.03 -4.72
CA LYS A 139 -6.48 19.17 -3.94
C LYS A 139 -5.66 20.43 -4.13
N SER A 140 -4.48 20.33 -4.63
CA SER A 140 -3.69 21.52 -4.91
C SER A 140 -4.02 22.10 -6.28
N ASN A 141 -4.96 21.51 -7.00
CA ASN A 141 -5.43 22.07 -8.25
C ASN A 141 -6.10 23.40 -7.96
N PRO A 142 -5.72 24.48 -8.66
CA PRO A 142 -6.27 25.80 -8.37
C PRO A 142 -7.79 25.88 -8.43
N VAL A 143 -8.41 25.00 -9.17
CA VAL A 143 -9.87 25.02 -9.29
C VAL A 143 -10.54 24.72 -7.96
N PHE A 144 -9.96 23.86 -7.14
CA PHE A 144 -10.58 23.46 -5.89
C PHE A 144 -10.73 24.59 -4.90
N PRO A 145 -9.73 25.43 -4.67
CA PRO A 145 -9.92 26.53 -3.73
C PRO A 145 -11.05 27.45 -4.16
N VAL A 146 -11.19 27.64 -5.46
CA VAL A 146 -12.27 28.49 -5.96
C VAL A 146 -13.62 27.87 -5.65
N LEU A 147 -13.74 26.57 -5.87
CA LEU A 147 -15.03 25.90 -5.67
C LEU A 147 -15.43 25.83 -4.21
N LYS A 148 -14.48 25.84 -3.33
CA LYS A 148 -14.79 25.75 -1.92
C LYS A 148 -15.35 27.01 -1.34
N ASN A 149 -15.14 28.09 -1.98
CA ASN A 149 -15.63 29.36 -1.51
C ASN A 149 -17.03 29.60 -2.05
#